data_a46e98f23bf838bc960f14e2e80e99ff
#
_entry.id   a46e98f23bf838bc960f14e2e80e99ff
#
_cell.length_a   1.000
_cell.length_b   1.000
_cell.length_c   1.000
_cell.angle_alpha   90.00
_cell.angle_beta   90.00
_cell.angle_gamma   90.00
#
_symmetry.space_group_name_H-M   'P 1'
#
loop_
_entity.id
_entity.type
_entity.pdbx_description
1 polymer ?
#
loop_
_entity_poly.entity_id
_entity_poly.type
_entity_poly.pdbx_seq_one_letter_code
_entity_poly.pdbx_strand_id
1 'polypeptide(L)'
;VDGLKVYFHTRNGIVKAVDDVSFSVDSGETLAIVGESGSGKSVTCYSLLDLLPKPPAKIEGGTALFNGKDLLTCNTAEMREHRCNDIAVIFQDPMTSLNPFLTIGEQLIEPLIYHPNMDQRQGRSAAREKAIALLDEVGIINPENRFDSYPHEFSGGMRQRVMIAMALITEPKLLICDE
;
A
#
# COMPACT_ATOMS: atom_id res chain seq x y z
N VAL A 1 11.22 -12.74 4.54
CA VAL A 1 12.14 -11.75 5.12
C VAL A 1 13.13 -12.47 5.99
N ASP A 2 14.40 -12.19 5.82
CA ASP A 2 15.47 -12.82 6.60
C ASP A 2 16.50 -11.77 7.03
N GLY A 3 16.75 -11.70 8.35
CA GLY A 3 17.75 -10.83 8.96
C GLY A 3 17.60 -9.34 8.68
N LEU A 4 16.38 -8.82 8.48
CA LEU A 4 16.13 -7.43 8.12
C LEU A 4 16.67 -6.47 9.19
N LYS A 5 17.47 -5.48 8.75
CA LYS A 5 18.03 -4.41 9.59
C LYS A 5 17.75 -3.06 8.95
N VAL A 6 16.98 -2.21 9.66
CA VAL A 6 16.65 -0.84 9.23
C VAL A 6 17.01 0.14 10.33
N TYR A 7 17.97 1.02 10.04
CA TYR A 7 18.47 2.00 10.99
C TYR A 7 18.23 3.42 10.50
N PHE A 8 17.94 4.31 11.43
CA PHE A 8 17.82 5.74 11.17
C PHE A 8 19.09 6.47 11.63
N HIS A 9 19.81 7.03 10.66
CA HIS A 9 21.02 7.82 10.93
C HIS A 9 20.64 9.27 11.20
N THR A 10 20.50 9.62 12.46
CA THR A 10 20.12 10.97 12.91
C THR A 10 21.33 11.76 13.38
N ARG A 11 21.18 13.08 13.53
CA ARG A 11 22.23 13.94 14.11
C ARG A 11 22.62 13.56 15.55
N ASN A 12 21.71 12.91 16.27
CA ASN A 12 21.88 12.52 17.67
C ASN A 12 22.37 11.06 17.83
N GLY A 13 22.62 10.37 16.73
CA GLY A 13 23.07 8.97 16.72
C GLY A 13 22.23 8.06 15.84
N ILE A 14 22.49 6.76 15.94
CA ILE A 14 21.83 5.72 15.17
C ILE A 14 20.70 5.13 16.00
N VAL A 15 19.48 5.13 15.44
CA VAL A 15 18.32 4.46 16.01
C VAL A 15 18.07 3.17 15.22
N LYS A 16 18.18 2.04 15.88
CA LYS A 16 17.92 0.71 15.32
C LYS A 16 16.42 0.43 15.41
N ALA A 17 15.67 0.80 14.38
CA ALA A 17 14.22 0.64 14.36
C ALA A 17 13.80 -0.80 14.07
N VAL A 18 14.56 -1.52 13.25
CA VAL A 18 14.43 -2.95 12.98
C VAL A 18 15.82 -3.55 13.07
N ASP A 19 16.01 -4.57 13.90
CA ASP A 19 17.33 -5.18 14.12
C ASP A 19 17.19 -6.70 14.13
N ASP A 20 17.59 -7.34 13.02
CA ASP A 20 17.64 -8.80 12.81
C ASP A 20 16.25 -9.50 12.84
N VAL A 21 15.29 -8.95 12.11
CA VAL A 21 13.93 -9.48 12.06
C VAL A 21 13.76 -10.43 10.87
N SER A 22 13.21 -11.62 11.14
CA SER A 22 12.92 -12.63 10.12
C SER A 22 11.51 -13.16 10.29
N PHE A 23 10.79 -13.36 9.17
CA PHE A 23 9.47 -13.97 9.10
C PHE A 23 9.14 -14.42 7.69
N SER A 24 8.15 -15.29 7.54
CA SER A 24 7.62 -15.70 6.24
C SER A 24 6.10 -15.66 6.25
N VAL A 25 5.50 -15.50 5.06
CA VAL A 25 4.06 -15.56 4.82
C VAL A 25 3.83 -16.42 3.58
N ASP A 26 3.05 -17.46 3.70
CA ASP A 26 2.69 -18.31 2.59
C ASP A 26 1.44 -17.78 1.84
N SER A 27 1.22 -18.28 0.62
CA SER A 27 0.02 -17.94 -0.15
C SER A 27 -1.26 -18.34 0.58
N GLY A 28 -2.20 -17.40 0.73
CA GLY A 28 -3.45 -17.61 1.48
C GLY A 28 -3.30 -17.50 2.99
N GLU A 29 -2.11 -17.16 3.50
CA GLU A 29 -1.85 -16.96 4.92
C GLU A 29 -2.06 -15.50 5.33
N THR A 30 -2.43 -15.29 6.59
CA THR A 30 -2.45 -13.99 7.25
C THR A 30 -1.48 -13.98 8.41
N LEU A 31 -0.46 -13.12 8.35
CA LEU A 31 0.50 -12.90 9.42
C LEU A 31 0.19 -11.58 10.15
N ALA A 32 0.04 -11.65 11.47
CA ALA A 32 -0.09 -10.47 12.31
C ALA A 32 1.24 -10.11 12.98
N ILE A 33 1.72 -8.88 12.75
CA ILE A 33 2.88 -8.31 13.45
C ILE A 33 2.36 -7.44 14.58
N VAL A 34 2.59 -7.86 15.83
CA VAL A 34 2.08 -7.18 17.03
C VAL A 34 3.22 -6.59 17.85
N GLY A 35 2.94 -5.51 18.56
CA GLY A 35 3.92 -4.82 19.41
C GLY A 35 3.44 -3.44 19.82
N GLU A 36 4.10 -2.83 20.78
CA GLU A 36 3.80 -1.47 21.26
C GLU A 36 4.02 -0.40 20.17
N SER A 37 3.45 0.79 20.38
CA SER A 37 3.72 1.94 19.52
C SER A 37 5.24 2.24 19.50
N GLY A 38 5.79 2.49 18.32
CA GLY A 38 7.24 2.72 18.15
C GLY A 38 8.10 1.45 18.14
N SER A 39 7.54 0.24 18.21
CA SER A 39 8.32 -1.02 18.16
C SER A 39 8.86 -1.40 16.78
N GLY A 40 8.63 -0.60 15.75
CA GLY A 40 9.18 -0.83 14.41
C GLY A 40 8.24 -1.55 13.41
N LYS A 41 6.98 -1.83 13.76
CA LYS A 41 6.02 -2.55 12.88
C LYS A 41 5.88 -1.91 11.50
N SER A 42 5.45 -0.64 11.46
CA SER A 42 5.30 0.11 10.21
C SER A 42 6.63 0.29 9.48
N VAL A 43 7.73 0.49 10.21
CA VAL A 43 9.08 0.59 9.64
C VAL A 43 9.45 -0.72 8.93
N THR A 44 9.15 -1.87 9.53
CA THR A 44 9.36 -3.18 8.91
C THR A 44 8.62 -3.27 7.57
N CYS A 45 7.31 -3.02 7.57
CA CYS A 45 6.48 -3.11 6.36
C CYS A 45 6.90 -2.10 5.28
N TYR A 46 7.12 -0.84 5.65
CA TYR A 46 7.45 0.23 4.70
C TYR A 46 8.86 0.11 4.12
N SER A 47 9.80 -0.50 4.85
CA SER A 47 11.15 -0.75 4.34
C SER A 47 11.17 -1.75 3.18
N LEU A 48 10.28 -2.74 3.19
CA LEU A 48 10.14 -3.74 2.13
C LEU A 48 9.74 -3.11 0.80
N LEU A 49 9.02 -2.00 0.86
CA LEU A 49 8.47 -1.30 -0.30
C LEU A 49 9.19 0.01 -0.62
N ASP A 50 10.36 0.27 -0.03
CA ASP A 50 11.10 1.51 -0.24
C ASP A 50 10.28 2.79 0.02
N LEU A 51 9.39 2.76 1.03
CA LEU A 51 8.51 3.88 1.40
C LEU A 51 9.09 4.77 2.50
N LEU A 52 10.19 4.35 3.11
CA LEU A 52 10.85 5.15 4.16
C LEU A 52 11.63 6.31 3.54
N PRO A 53 11.63 7.50 4.19
CA PRO A 53 12.43 8.63 3.73
C PRO A 53 13.93 8.32 3.81
N LYS A 54 14.64 8.48 2.73
CA LYS A 54 16.09 8.26 2.61
C LYS A 54 16.79 9.56 2.20
N PRO A 55 17.58 10.24 3.07
CA PRO A 55 17.80 9.95 4.50
C PRO A 55 16.60 10.30 5.38
N PRO A 56 16.51 9.93 6.66
CA PRO A 56 17.54 9.31 7.50
C PRO A 56 17.54 7.78 7.55
N ALA A 57 16.51 7.11 6.93
CA ALA A 57 16.43 5.66 6.95
C ALA A 57 17.49 5.02 6.03
N LYS A 58 18.06 3.91 6.49
CA LYS A 58 18.98 3.06 5.73
C LYS A 58 18.72 1.60 6.04
N ILE A 59 18.65 0.77 5.01
CA ILE A 59 18.64 -0.68 5.14
C ILE A 59 20.09 -1.12 5.28
N GLU A 60 20.44 -1.68 6.44
CA GLU A 60 21.81 -2.08 6.78
C GLU A 60 22.08 -3.56 6.50
N GLY A 61 21.03 -4.35 6.27
CA GLY A 61 21.18 -5.77 5.94
C GLY A 61 19.87 -6.52 5.88
N GLY A 62 19.96 -7.79 5.52
CA GLY A 62 18.84 -8.69 5.33
C GLY A 62 18.42 -8.87 3.88
N THR A 63 17.44 -9.73 3.65
CA THR A 63 16.79 -9.98 2.35
C THR A 63 15.28 -10.00 2.53
N ALA A 64 14.54 -9.65 1.47
CA ALA A 64 13.09 -9.71 1.45
C ALA A 64 12.61 -10.31 0.12
N LEU A 65 12.41 -11.61 0.09
CA LEU A 65 12.04 -12.33 -1.11
C LEU A 65 10.52 -12.29 -1.33
N PHE A 66 10.11 -11.76 -2.46
CA PHE A 66 8.75 -11.82 -2.95
C PHE A 66 8.73 -12.52 -4.32
N ASN A 67 8.08 -13.67 -4.39
CA ASN A 67 8.06 -14.52 -5.60
C ASN A 67 9.47 -14.79 -6.18
N GLY A 68 10.45 -14.99 -5.31
CA GLY A 68 11.85 -15.30 -5.70
C GLY A 68 12.71 -14.07 -6.03
N LYS A 69 12.16 -12.85 -5.98
CA LYS A 69 12.89 -11.60 -6.18
C LYS A 69 13.10 -10.86 -4.87
N ASP A 70 14.31 -10.39 -4.61
CA ASP A 70 14.62 -9.61 -3.41
C ASP A 70 14.20 -8.15 -3.59
N LEU A 71 13.15 -7.74 -2.86
CA LEU A 71 12.59 -6.38 -2.88
C LEU A 71 13.61 -5.33 -2.44
N LEU A 72 14.54 -5.68 -1.54
CA LEU A 72 15.51 -4.71 -1.01
C LEU A 72 16.57 -4.32 -2.03
N THR A 73 16.72 -5.09 -3.11
CA THR A 73 17.68 -4.85 -4.19
C THR A 73 17.03 -4.28 -5.47
N CYS A 74 15.70 -4.13 -5.48
CA CYS A 74 14.98 -3.59 -6.61
C CYS A 74 15.37 -2.13 -6.89
N ASN A 75 15.54 -1.80 -8.16
CA ASN A 75 15.63 -0.41 -8.58
C ASN A 75 14.26 0.28 -8.52
N THR A 76 14.23 1.61 -8.69
CA THR A 76 13.00 2.41 -8.57
C THR A 76 11.89 1.97 -9.54
N ALA A 77 12.24 1.56 -10.77
CA ALA A 77 11.27 1.12 -11.77
C ALA A 77 10.65 -0.23 -11.40
N GLU A 78 11.47 -1.18 -10.99
CA GLU A 78 11.04 -2.51 -10.53
C GLU A 78 10.18 -2.41 -9.26
N MET A 79 10.59 -1.59 -8.29
CA MET A 79 9.82 -1.38 -7.07
C MET A 79 8.46 -0.71 -7.37
N ARG A 80 8.41 0.22 -8.33
CA ARG A 80 7.16 0.83 -8.77
C ARG A 80 6.21 -0.21 -9.38
N GLU A 81 6.74 -1.14 -10.16
CA GLU A 81 5.95 -2.25 -10.73
C GLU A 81 5.33 -3.11 -9.63
N HIS A 82 6.10 -3.51 -8.61
CA HIS A 82 5.58 -4.27 -7.47
C HIS A 82 4.52 -3.52 -6.67
N ARG A 83 4.75 -2.23 -6.36
CA ARG A 83 3.78 -1.40 -5.61
C ARG A 83 2.44 -1.23 -6.32
N CYS A 84 2.43 -1.25 -7.63
CA CYS A 84 1.21 -1.01 -8.39
C CYS A 84 0.43 -2.29 -8.72
N ASN A 85 1.12 -3.43 -8.87
CA ASN A 85 0.50 -4.67 -9.35
C ASN A 85 0.40 -5.75 -8.29
N ASP A 86 1.49 -5.95 -7.55
CA ASP A 86 1.65 -7.17 -6.77
C ASP A 86 1.39 -6.94 -5.28
N ILE A 87 1.69 -5.74 -4.79
CA ILE A 87 1.69 -5.44 -3.35
C ILE A 87 0.92 -4.14 -3.11
N ALA A 88 -0.14 -4.21 -2.33
CA ALA A 88 -0.87 -3.02 -1.89
C ALA A 88 -0.67 -2.75 -0.40
N VAL A 89 -0.81 -1.48 -0.02
CA VAL A 89 -0.69 -1.03 1.37
C VAL A 89 -1.93 -0.23 1.77
N ILE A 90 -2.52 -0.58 2.89
CA ILE A 90 -3.51 0.24 3.59
C ILE A 90 -2.76 0.96 4.73
N PHE A 91 -2.68 2.29 4.63
CA PHE A 91 -1.98 3.12 5.61
C PHE A 91 -2.87 3.41 6.82
N GLN A 92 -2.24 3.71 7.95
CA GLN A 92 -2.90 3.97 9.23
C GLN A 92 -3.89 5.14 9.19
N ASP A 93 -3.60 6.22 8.44
CA ASP A 93 -4.42 7.42 8.44
C ASP A 93 -5.21 7.60 7.12
N PRO A 94 -6.53 7.33 7.12
CA PRO A 94 -7.38 7.53 5.97
C PRO A 94 -7.60 9.01 5.61
N MET A 95 -7.32 9.93 6.54
CA MET A 95 -7.61 11.35 6.31
C MET A 95 -6.58 12.01 5.38
N THR A 96 -5.34 11.53 5.41
CA THR A 96 -4.23 12.07 4.61
C THR A 96 -3.98 11.30 3.31
N SER A 97 -4.60 10.13 3.16
CA SER A 97 -4.35 9.24 2.02
C SER A 97 -5.17 9.60 0.77
N LEU A 98 -6.33 10.25 0.93
CA LEU A 98 -7.18 10.67 -0.18
C LEU A 98 -6.86 12.11 -0.61
N ASN A 99 -6.69 12.32 -1.92
CA ASN A 99 -6.54 13.66 -2.47
C ASN A 99 -7.89 14.42 -2.41
N PRO A 100 -8.01 15.53 -1.66
CA PRO A 100 -9.27 16.24 -1.48
C PRO A 100 -9.78 16.94 -2.75
N PHE A 101 -8.93 17.11 -3.76
CA PHE A 101 -9.24 17.80 -5.01
C PHE A 101 -9.70 16.88 -6.14
N LEU A 102 -9.63 15.56 -5.95
CA LEU A 102 -10.07 14.56 -6.91
C LEU A 102 -11.30 13.83 -6.38
N THR A 103 -12.20 13.43 -7.28
CA THR A 103 -13.33 12.57 -6.90
C THR A 103 -12.84 11.20 -6.47
N ILE A 104 -13.67 10.47 -5.72
CA ILE A 104 -13.36 9.10 -5.30
C ILE A 104 -13.14 8.21 -6.51
N GLY A 105 -14.00 8.35 -7.53
CA GLY A 105 -13.87 7.55 -8.75
C GLY A 105 -12.59 7.80 -9.52
N GLU A 106 -12.17 9.07 -9.66
CA GLU A 106 -10.89 9.40 -10.31
C GLU A 106 -9.72 8.72 -9.61
N GLN A 107 -9.68 8.75 -8.28
CA GLN A 107 -8.61 8.12 -7.49
C GLN A 107 -8.64 6.60 -7.60
N LEU A 108 -9.82 5.98 -7.61
CA LEU A 108 -9.96 4.53 -7.76
C LEU A 108 -9.51 4.03 -9.14
N ILE A 109 -9.87 4.72 -10.22
CA ILE A 109 -9.55 4.27 -11.58
C ILE A 109 -8.12 4.63 -12.02
N GLU A 110 -7.45 5.54 -11.33
CA GLU A 110 -6.10 5.99 -11.68
C GLU A 110 -5.11 4.83 -11.85
N PRO A 111 -4.99 3.87 -10.91
CA PRO A 111 -4.12 2.71 -11.07
C PRO A 111 -4.46 1.85 -12.30
N LEU A 112 -5.75 1.74 -12.64
CA LEU A 112 -6.21 0.95 -13.79
C LEU A 112 -5.92 1.62 -15.14
N ILE A 113 -5.85 2.95 -15.19
CA ILE A 113 -5.67 3.70 -16.44
C ILE A 113 -4.20 3.93 -16.74
N TYR A 114 -3.40 4.26 -15.73
CA TYR A 114 -2.03 4.72 -15.90
C TYR A 114 -0.97 3.66 -15.65
N HIS A 115 -1.38 2.44 -15.26
CA HIS A 115 -0.42 1.38 -15.00
C HIS A 115 0.16 0.82 -16.32
N PRO A 116 1.50 0.71 -16.47
CA PRO A 116 2.12 0.31 -17.74
C PRO A 116 1.77 -1.12 -18.19
N ASN A 117 1.41 -2.01 -17.25
CA ASN A 117 1.07 -3.41 -17.55
C ASN A 117 -0.43 -3.68 -17.62
N MET A 118 -1.27 -2.69 -17.33
CA MET A 118 -2.73 -2.82 -17.50
C MET A 118 -3.05 -2.63 -18.99
N ASP A 119 -3.83 -3.55 -19.55
CA ASP A 119 -4.27 -3.46 -20.92
C ASP A 119 -5.08 -2.16 -21.11
N GLN A 120 -4.44 -1.16 -21.74
CA GLN A 120 -5.07 0.15 -22.06
C GLN A 120 -6.37 0.02 -22.88
N ARG A 121 -6.71 -1.20 -23.33
CA ARG A 121 -7.97 -1.52 -24.00
C ARG A 121 -9.16 -1.66 -23.05
N GLN A 122 -8.92 -1.79 -21.74
CA GLN A 122 -10.00 -1.61 -20.78
C GLN A 122 -10.31 -0.11 -20.71
N GLY A 123 -11.21 0.33 -21.57
CA GLY A 123 -11.61 1.73 -21.65
C GLY A 123 -12.05 2.25 -20.26
N ARG A 124 -12.01 3.57 -20.09
CA ARG A 124 -12.42 4.27 -18.84
C ARG A 124 -13.79 3.78 -18.30
N SER A 125 -14.65 3.26 -19.16
CA SER A 125 -15.95 2.65 -18.80
C SER A 125 -15.78 1.38 -17.97
N ALA A 126 -14.93 0.44 -18.40
CA ALA A 126 -14.70 -0.80 -17.67
C ALA A 126 -14.00 -0.54 -16.32
N ALA A 127 -13.07 0.42 -16.27
CA ALA A 127 -12.45 0.85 -15.02
C ALA A 127 -13.49 1.45 -14.05
N ARG A 128 -14.44 2.25 -14.55
CA ARG A 128 -15.54 2.80 -13.77
C ARG A 128 -16.45 1.69 -13.21
N GLU A 129 -16.82 0.74 -14.03
CA GLU A 129 -17.68 -0.40 -13.62
C GLU A 129 -17.00 -1.22 -12.51
N LYS A 130 -15.70 -1.53 -12.67
CA LYS A 130 -14.90 -2.23 -11.65
C LYS A 130 -14.83 -1.45 -10.35
N ALA A 131 -14.60 -0.14 -10.42
CA ALA A 131 -14.52 0.73 -9.25
C ALA A 131 -15.87 0.82 -8.51
N ILE A 132 -16.99 0.94 -9.22
CA ILE A 132 -18.33 0.96 -8.63
C ILE A 132 -18.65 -0.37 -7.95
N ALA A 133 -18.36 -1.50 -8.60
CA ALA A 133 -18.55 -2.83 -8.02
C ALA A 133 -17.74 -3.00 -6.72
N LEU A 134 -16.50 -2.53 -6.71
CA LEU A 134 -15.64 -2.61 -5.54
C LEU A 134 -16.10 -1.67 -4.41
N LEU A 135 -16.62 -0.48 -4.73
CA LEU A 135 -17.23 0.41 -3.73
C LEU A 135 -18.46 -0.25 -3.07
N ASP A 136 -19.27 -0.99 -3.83
CA ASP A 136 -20.40 -1.76 -3.30
C ASP A 136 -19.91 -2.89 -2.39
N GLU A 137 -18.90 -3.64 -2.82
CA GLU A 137 -18.30 -4.75 -2.06
C GLU A 137 -17.77 -4.29 -0.69
N VAL A 138 -17.12 -3.12 -0.63
CA VAL A 138 -16.66 -2.54 0.66
C VAL A 138 -17.80 -1.87 1.45
N GLY A 139 -19.04 -1.92 0.97
CA GLY A 139 -20.24 -1.45 1.65
C GLY A 139 -20.45 0.07 1.60
N ILE A 140 -20.09 0.72 0.52
CA ILE A 140 -20.47 2.12 0.24
C ILE A 140 -21.88 2.14 -0.35
N ILE A 141 -22.80 2.81 0.35
CA ILE A 141 -24.19 2.93 -0.08
C ILE A 141 -24.31 3.86 -1.30
N ASN A 142 -25.06 3.45 -2.32
CA ASN A 142 -25.22 4.16 -3.59
C ASN A 142 -23.90 4.44 -4.31
N PRO A 143 -23.09 3.42 -4.61
CA PRO A 143 -21.71 3.57 -5.09
C PRO A 143 -21.63 4.34 -6.41
N GLU A 144 -22.61 4.23 -7.29
CA GLU A 144 -22.69 4.96 -8.56
C GLU A 144 -22.68 6.48 -8.36
N ASN A 145 -23.49 6.98 -7.41
CA ASN A 145 -23.53 8.40 -7.08
C ASN A 145 -22.29 8.83 -6.29
N ARG A 146 -21.78 7.95 -5.44
CA ARG A 146 -20.59 8.20 -4.63
C ARG A 146 -19.28 8.20 -5.41
N PHE A 147 -19.27 7.58 -6.59
CA PHE A 147 -18.12 7.59 -7.48
C PHE A 147 -17.70 9.02 -7.85
N ASP A 148 -18.64 9.90 -8.12
CA ASP A 148 -18.40 11.29 -8.53
C ASP A 148 -18.33 12.29 -7.35
N SER A 149 -18.45 11.79 -6.09
CA SER A 149 -18.32 12.60 -4.87
C SER A 149 -16.84 12.80 -4.47
N TYR A 150 -16.59 13.86 -3.69
CA TYR A 150 -15.27 14.20 -3.16
C TYR A 150 -15.05 13.59 -1.76
N PRO A 151 -13.78 13.41 -1.32
CA PRO A 151 -13.47 12.86 0.00
C PRO A 151 -14.14 13.57 1.18
N HIS A 152 -14.33 14.88 1.11
CA HIS A 152 -14.95 15.66 2.19
C HIS A 152 -16.44 15.36 2.39
N GLU A 153 -17.10 14.75 1.39
CA GLU A 153 -18.50 14.32 1.46
C GLU A 153 -18.67 12.94 2.14
N PHE A 154 -17.56 12.30 2.53
CA PHE A 154 -17.51 10.99 3.15
C PHE A 154 -17.21 11.08 4.65
N SER A 155 -17.87 10.24 5.45
CA SER A 155 -17.50 10.05 6.85
C SER A 155 -16.13 9.37 6.98
N GLY A 156 -15.51 9.42 8.17
CA GLY A 156 -14.21 8.76 8.40
C GLY A 156 -14.23 7.26 8.04
N GLY A 157 -15.26 6.53 8.47
CA GLY A 157 -15.42 5.12 8.14
C GLY A 157 -15.65 4.85 6.64
N MET A 158 -16.34 5.75 5.94
CA MET A 158 -16.47 5.63 4.48
C MET A 158 -15.14 5.88 3.76
N ARG A 159 -14.33 6.85 4.21
CA ARG A 159 -12.99 7.08 3.64
C ARG A 159 -12.08 5.88 3.85
N GLN A 160 -12.14 5.25 5.02
CA GLN A 160 -11.40 4.00 5.27
C GLN A 160 -11.80 2.88 4.30
N ARG A 161 -13.11 2.69 4.06
CA ARG A 161 -13.60 1.72 3.08
C ARG A 161 -13.14 2.03 1.66
N VAL A 162 -13.12 3.31 1.27
CA VAL A 162 -12.57 3.75 -0.02
C VAL A 162 -11.08 3.43 -0.14
N MET A 163 -10.29 3.63 0.92
CA MET A 163 -8.87 3.24 0.93
C MET A 163 -8.69 1.72 0.76
N ILE A 164 -9.53 0.93 1.40
CA ILE A 164 -9.54 -0.54 1.21
C ILE A 164 -9.84 -0.85 -0.25
N ALA A 165 -10.85 -0.23 -0.85
CA ALA A 165 -11.17 -0.39 -2.27
C ALA A 165 -9.98 0.01 -3.17
N MET A 166 -9.32 1.13 -2.89
CA MET A 166 -8.13 1.56 -3.64
C MET A 166 -6.98 0.56 -3.55
N ALA A 167 -6.78 -0.07 -2.40
CA ALA A 167 -5.76 -1.10 -2.23
C ALA A 167 -6.11 -2.40 -2.98
N LEU A 168 -7.40 -2.74 -3.09
CA LEU A 168 -7.86 -3.99 -3.70
C LEU A 168 -8.09 -3.89 -5.21
N ILE A 169 -8.20 -2.70 -5.78
CA ILE A 169 -8.64 -2.53 -7.18
C ILE A 169 -7.69 -3.14 -8.21
N THR A 170 -6.40 -3.26 -7.87
CA THR A 170 -5.38 -3.91 -8.69
C THR A 170 -5.28 -5.42 -8.46
N GLU A 171 -6.08 -5.99 -7.56
CA GLU A 171 -6.05 -7.41 -7.19
C GLU A 171 -4.66 -7.87 -6.73
N PRO A 172 -4.09 -7.23 -5.70
CA PRO A 172 -2.72 -7.49 -5.27
C PRO A 172 -2.56 -8.92 -4.73
N LYS A 173 -1.37 -9.48 -4.90
CA LYS A 173 -0.99 -10.80 -4.34
C LYS A 173 -0.65 -10.73 -2.85
N LEU A 174 -0.21 -9.57 -2.39
CA LEU A 174 0.09 -9.29 -0.98
C LEU A 174 -0.57 -7.98 -0.57
N LEU A 175 -1.33 -8.02 0.51
CA LEU A 175 -1.91 -6.83 1.14
C LEU A 175 -1.25 -6.60 2.50
N ILE A 176 -0.68 -5.42 2.68
CA ILE A 176 -0.12 -4.96 3.96
C ILE A 176 -1.10 -3.97 4.57
N CYS A 177 -1.56 -4.26 5.80
CA CYS A 177 -2.45 -3.39 6.55
C CYS A 177 -1.71 -2.83 7.76
N ASP A 178 -1.53 -1.51 7.83
CA ASP A 178 -0.91 -0.83 8.97
C ASP A 178 -2.03 -0.17 9.80
N GLU A 179 -2.69 -1.00 10.63
CA GLU A 179 -3.90 -0.74 11.46
C GLU A 179 -5.22 -0.56 10.72
#